data_0e621634a096269491a6e603c75b8a3a
#
_entry.id   0e621634a096269491a6e603c75b8a3a
#
_cell.length_a   1.000
_cell.length_b   1.000
_cell.length_c   1.000
_cell.angle_alpha   90.00
_cell.angle_beta   90.00
_cell.angle_gamma   90.00
#
_symmetry.space_group_name_H-M   'P 1'
#
loop_
_entity.id
_entity.type
_entity.pdbx_description
1 polymer ?
#
loop_
_entity_poly.entity_id
_entity_poly.type
_entity_poly.pdbx_seq_one_letter_code
_entity_poly.pdbx_strand_id
1 'polypeptide(L)'
;MFRTIRKKKNEIDTDAAKELLLSGRRGVLAVNGDDGYPYAIPINYVYDKDAQKIYFHGALAGHKVDALRNCDKVCFTVYGNETIKEEVWAPYMQSVIVFGRCHFVESSVKATALLKQFAMKYYTDEQMVDEEIARAGNAAQVFEIEIEHLSGKEIQER
;
A
#
# COMPACT_ATOMS: atom_id res chain seq x y z
N MET A 1 3.98 -3.94 20.71
CA MET A 1 3.49 -5.28 20.30
C MET A 1 2.21 -5.09 19.49
N PHE A 2 2.13 -5.68 18.29
CA PHE A 2 0.93 -5.61 17.45
C PHE A 2 -0.15 -6.57 17.96
N ARG A 3 -1.42 -6.16 17.79
CA ARG A 3 -2.54 -7.00 18.24
C ARG A 3 -2.81 -8.11 17.22
N THR A 4 -3.10 -9.30 17.72
CA THR A 4 -3.58 -10.42 16.90
C THR A 4 -5.03 -10.23 16.49
N ILE A 5 -5.44 -10.86 15.39
CA ILE A 5 -6.82 -10.88 14.94
C ILE A 5 -7.69 -11.59 16.00
N ARG A 6 -8.73 -10.90 16.49
CA ARG A 6 -9.63 -11.42 17.53
C ARG A 6 -10.44 -12.63 17.06
N LYS A 7 -11.02 -12.53 15.86
CA LYS A 7 -11.78 -13.64 15.26
C LYS A 7 -10.83 -14.54 14.44
N LYS A 8 -10.13 -15.45 15.12
CA LYS A 8 -9.15 -16.35 14.50
C LYS A 8 -9.67 -17.15 13.31
N LYS A 9 -10.94 -17.56 13.34
CA LYS A 9 -11.59 -18.28 12.23
C LYS A 9 -11.65 -17.48 10.91
N ASN A 10 -11.52 -16.16 10.99
CA ASN A 10 -11.54 -15.26 9.85
C ASN A 10 -10.14 -14.83 9.40
N GLU A 11 -9.10 -15.26 10.12
CA GLU A 11 -7.71 -14.97 9.75
C GLU A 11 -7.35 -15.76 8.48
N ILE A 12 -6.79 -15.09 7.49
CA ILE A 12 -6.18 -15.74 6.33
C ILE A 12 -4.68 -15.89 6.57
N ASP A 13 -4.08 -16.88 5.96
CA ASP A 13 -2.66 -17.10 6.12
C ASP A 13 -1.83 -15.96 5.49
N THR A 14 -0.57 -15.89 5.88
CA THR A 14 0.35 -14.82 5.45
C THR A 14 0.56 -14.80 3.94
N ASP A 15 0.59 -15.96 3.29
CA ASP A 15 0.80 -16.04 1.85
C ASP A 15 -0.41 -15.53 1.08
N ALA A 16 -1.61 -15.88 1.50
CA ALA A 16 -2.86 -15.33 0.94
C ALA A 16 -2.94 -13.80 1.12
N ALA A 17 -2.51 -13.29 2.29
CA ALA A 17 -2.44 -11.87 2.54
C ALA A 17 -1.42 -11.15 1.62
N LYS A 18 -0.26 -11.76 1.38
CA LYS A 18 0.76 -11.25 0.46
C LYS A 18 0.29 -11.27 -1.00
N GLU A 19 -0.44 -12.32 -1.41
CA GLU A 19 -1.02 -12.38 -2.75
C GLU A 19 -2.08 -11.28 -2.96
N LEU A 20 -2.89 -10.96 -1.96
CA LEU A 20 -3.80 -9.82 -2.02
C LEU A 20 -3.06 -8.49 -2.15
N LEU A 21 -1.95 -8.29 -1.42
CA LEU A 21 -1.08 -7.13 -1.60
C LEU A 21 -0.48 -7.06 -3.00
N LEU A 22 -0.07 -8.19 -3.56
CA LEU A 22 0.55 -8.25 -4.88
C LEU A 22 -0.46 -7.92 -6.00
N SER A 23 -1.66 -8.47 -5.91
CA SER A 23 -2.72 -8.32 -6.93
C SER A 23 -3.51 -7.02 -6.80
N GLY A 24 -3.55 -6.42 -5.61
CA GLY A 24 -4.28 -5.18 -5.35
C GLY A 24 -3.77 -3.99 -6.16
N ARG A 25 -4.67 -3.20 -6.70
CA ARG A 25 -4.31 -2.02 -7.51
C ARG A 25 -4.18 -0.75 -6.69
N ARG A 26 -4.98 -0.63 -5.64
CA ARG A 26 -5.01 0.54 -4.75
C ARG A 26 -5.13 0.09 -3.31
N GLY A 27 -4.58 0.90 -2.43
CA GLY A 27 -4.72 0.74 -1.00
C GLY A 27 -4.98 2.08 -0.34
N VAL A 28 -5.23 2.05 0.95
CA VAL A 28 -5.40 3.25 1.78
C VAL A 28 -4.22 3.36 2.71
N LEU A 29 -3.50 4.47 2.60
CA LEU A 29 -2.43 4.84 3.52
C LEU A 29 -3.00 5.75 4.61
N ALA A 30 -2.82 5.37 5.86
CA ALA A 30 -3.14 6.19 7.02
C ALA A 30 -1.85 6.63 7.71
N VAL A 31 -1.75 7.94 7.96
CA VAL A 31 -0.64 8.60 8.63
C VAL A 31 -1.16 9.41 9.82
N ASN A 32 -0.27 9.81 10.72
CA ASN A 32 -0.62 10.72 11.81
C ASN A 32 -0.72 12.15 11.25
N GLY A 33 -1.94 12.61 11.08
CA GLY A 33 -2.23 13.96 10.59
C GLY A 33 -2.21 15.00 11.70
N ASP A 34 -2.69 16.20 11.37
CA ASP A 34 -2.71 17.33 12.26
C ASP A 34 -3.74 17.17 13.40
N ASP A 35 -3.50 17.82 14.51
CA ASP A 35 -4.40 17.89 15.68
C ASP A 35 -4.84 16.52 16.23
N GLY A 36 -4.02 15.48 16.02
CA GLY A 36 -4.31 14.11 16.46
C GLY A 36 -5.29 13.34 15.58
N TYR A 37 -5.72 13.91 14.48
CA TYR A 37 -6.54 13.20 13.50
C TYR A 37 -5.70 12.25 12.64
N PRO A 38 -6.11 10.98 12.46
CA PRO A 38 -5.53 10.14 11.43
C PRO A 38 -5.91 10.67 10.04
N TYR A 39 -4.92 10.80 9.16
CA TYR A 39 -5.15 11.20 7.77
C TYR A 39 -5.01 9.99 6.86
N ALA A 40 -6.11 9.60 6.20
CA ALA A 40 -6.19 8.41 5.37
C ALA A 40 -6.47 8.77 3.91
N ILE A 41 -5.65 8.27 3.00
CA ILE A 41 -5.70 8.59 1.57
C ILE A 41 -5.59 7.33 0.71
N PRO A 42 -6.40 7.20 -0.36
CA PRO A 42 -6.20 6.15 -1.35
C PRO A 42 -4.92 6.43 -2.15
N ILE A 43 -4.11 5.42 -2.37
CA ILE A 43 -2.90 5.50 -3.17
C ILE A 43 -2.78 4.30 -4.10
N ASN A 44 -2.14 4.50 -5.25
CA ASN A 44 -1.58 3.43 -6.05
C ASN A 44 -0.26 2.98 -5.42
N TYR A 45 0.09 1.71 -5.54
CA TYR A 45 1.28 1.16 -4.90
C TYR A 45 1.86 -0.03 -5.67
N VAL A 46 3.09 -0.38 -5.35
CA VAL A 46 3.74 -1.63 -5.74
C VAL A 46 4.20 -2.34 -4.47
N TYR A 47 3.95 -3.63 -4.39
CA TYR A 47 4.46 -4.49 -3.33
C TYR A 47 5.60 -5.35 -3.88
N ASP A 48 6.76 -5.25 -3.24
CA ASP A 48 7.91 -6.12 -3.46
C ASP A 48 7.87 -7.25 -2.42
N LYS A 49 7.51 -8.44 -2.88
CA LYS A 49 7.35 -9.62 -2.02
C LYS A 49 8.68 -10.12 -1.44
N ASP A 50 9.77 -9.97 -2.21
CA ASP A 50 11.08 -10.44 -1.79
C ASP A 50 11.72 -9.49 -0.77
N ALA A 51 11.62 -8.19 -1.03
CA ALA A 51 12.10 -7.16 -0.10
C ALA A 51 11.16 -6.92 1.08
N GLN A 52 9.92 -7.43 1.07
CA GLN A 52 8.86 -7.16 2.06
C GLN A 52 8.59 -5.67 2.22
N LYS A 53 8.49 -4.94 1.11
CA LYS A 53 8.32 -3.50 1.07
C LYS A 53 7.18 -3.08 0.16
N ILE A 54 6.53 -1.98 0.53
CA ILE A 54 5.51 -1.34 -0.31
C ILE A 54 6.07 0.01 -0.76
N TYR A 55 5.93 0.28 -2.06
CA TYR A 55 6.37 1.54 -2.65
C TYR A 55 5.17 2.31 -3.21
N PHE A 56 5.22 3.61 -3.09
CA PHE A 56 4.28 4.53 -3.74
C PHE A 56 4.97 5.85 -4.06
N HIS A 57 4.33 6.69 -4.85
CA HIS A 57 4.85 8.02 -5.13
C HIS A 57 3.79 9.09 -4.91
N GLY A 58 4.22 10.32 -4.82
CA GLY A 58 3.37 11.49 -4.67
C GLY A 58 4.13 12.78 -4.97
N ALA A 59 3.52 13.91 -4.66
CA ALA A 59 4.16 15.20 -4.77
C ALA A 59 5.30 15.37 -3.75
N LEU A 60 6.19 16.32 -4.01
CA LEU A 60 7.31 16.66 -3.14
C LEU A 60 6.88 17.37 -1.84
N ALA A 61 5.67 17.92 -1.80
CA ALA A 61 5.12 18.66 -0.67
C ALA A 61 3.62 18.36 -0.48
N GLY A 62 3.09 18.68 0.69
CA GLY A 62 1.68 18.56 1.04
C GLY A 62 1.47 17.81 2.35
N HIS A 63 0.22 17.74 2.81
CA HIS A 63 -0.16 17.19 4.13
C HIS A 63 0.47 15.81 4.42
N LYS A 64 0.40 14.88 3.46
CA LYS A 64 1.03 13.56 3.59
C LYS A 64 2.53 13.65 3.83
N VAL A 65 3.22 14.52 3.10
CA VAL A 65 4.68 14.68 3.22
C VAL A 65 5.04 15.26 4.59
N ASP A 66 4.32 16.26 5.05
CA ASP A 66 4.55 16.87 6.35
C ASP A 66 4.26 15.90 7.49
N ALA A 67 3.16 15.16 7.40
CA ALA A 67 2.80 14.11 8.36
C ALA A 67 3.89 13.02 8.44
N LEU A 68 4.42 12.55 7.30
CA LEU A 68 5.47 11.53 7.26
C LEU A 68 6.84 12.04 7.75
N ARG A 69 7.13 13.32 7.60
CA ARG A 69 8.32 13.93 8.21
C ARG A 69 8.25 13.99 9.73
N ASN A 70 7.04 14.19 10.26
CA ASN A 70 6.80 14.25 11.70
C ASN A 70 6.72 12.87 12.36
N CYS A 71 6.17 11.89 11.66
CA CYS A 71 6.02 10.53 12.16
C CYS A 71 6.06 9.52 11.01
N ASP A 72 7.02 8.61 11.04
CA ASP A 72 7.24 7.58 10.03
C ASP A 72 6.31 6.36 10.17
N LYS A 73 5.61 6.23 11.30
CA LYS A 73 4.70 5.10 11.54
C LYS A 73 3.42 5.24 10.74
N VAL A 74 3.12 4.21 9.97
CA VAL A 74 1.97 4.19 9.07
C VAL A 74 1.14 2.93 9.24
N CYS A 75 -0.11 3.02 8.82
CA CYS A 75 -0.97 1.89 8.56
C CYS A 75 -1.37 1.89 7.07
N PHE A 76 -1.22 0.75 6.42
CA PHE A 76 -1.59 0.59 5.02
C PHE A 76 -2.56 -0.57 4.87
N THR A 77 -3.67 -0.35 4.17
CA THR A 77 -4.73 -1.34 3.99
C THR A 77 -5.05 -1.55 2.53
N VAL A 78 -5.22 -2.83 2.16
CA VAL A 78 -5.76 -3.28 0.88
C VAL A 78 -6.94 -4.20 1.16
N TYR A 79 -7.96 -4.13 0.33
CA TYR A 79 -9.09 -5.06 0.35
C TYR A 79 -9.47 -5.46 -1.08
N GLY A 80 -10.07 -6.63 -1.20
CA GLY A 80 -10.44 -7.21 -2.49
C GLY A 80 -10.98 -8.61 -2.34
N ASN A 81 -10.97 -9.35 -3.44
CA ASN A 81 -11.51 -10.71 -3.53
C ASN A 81 -12.96 -10.79 -3.03
N GLU A 82 -13.75 -9.75 -3.38
CA GLU A 82 -15.16 -9.70 -3.02
C GLU A 82 -15.95 -10.76 -3.78
N THR A 83 -16.71 -11.57 -3.03
CA THR A 83 -17.66 -12.53 -3.58
C THR A 83 -18.95 -12.50 -2.79
N ILE A 84 -20.07 -12.59 -3.50
CA ILE A 84 -21.39 -12.74 -2.88
C ILE A 84 -21.79 -14.20 -2.99
N LYS A 85 -22.04 -14.84 -1.85
CA LYS A 85 -22.59 -16.20 -1.79
C LYS A 85 -24.08 -16.11 -1.52
N GLU A 86 -24.88 -16.12 -2.58
CA GLU A 86 -26.33 -15.94 -2.50
C GLU A 86 -27.01 -17.01 -1.63
N GLU A 87 -26.53 -18.25 -1.68
CA GLU A 87 -27.06 -19.39 -0.94
C GLU A 87 -26.91 -19.26 0.58
N VAL A 88 -25.99 -18.45 1.04
CA VAL A 88 -25.80 -18.16 2.48
C VAL A 88 -26.08 -16.70 2.85
N TRP A 89 -26.54 -15.92 1.87
CA TRP A 89 -26.89 -14.53 2.05
C TRP A 89 -25.79 -13.70 2.71
N ALA A 90 -24.54 -13.88 2.25
CA ALA A 90 -23.38 -13.26 2.86
C ALA A 90 -22.36 -12.77 1.83
N PRO A 91 -21.95 -11.50 1.89
CA PRO A 91 -20.77 -11.02 1.20
C PRO A 91 -19.51 -11.50 1.91
N TYR A 92 -18.50 -11.85 1.12
CA TYR A 92 -17.15 -12.21 1.56
C TYR A 92 -16.18 -11.22 0.93
N MET A 93 -15.26 -10.74 1.72
CA MET A 93 -14.20 -9.85 1.27
C MET A 93 -12.94 -10.13 2.08
N GLN A 94 -11.80 -10.14 1.41
CA GLN A 94 -10.52 -10.22 2.10
C GLN A 94 -9.93 -8.82 2.28
N SER A 95 -9.23 -8.64 3.39
CA SER A 95 -8.49 -7.42 3.68
C SER A 95 -7.14 -7.74 4.30
N VAL A 96 -6.17 -6.88 4.02
CA VAL A 96 -4.83 -6.91 4.62
C VAL A 96 -4.57 -5.58 5.28
N ILE A 97 -4.06 -5.65 6.51
CA ILE A 97 -3.58 -4.48 7.24
C ILE A 97 -2.09 -4.65 7.49
N VAL A 98 -1.34 -3.65 7.08
CA VAL A 98 0.10 -3.52 7.29
C VAL A 98 0.38 -2.39 8.25
N PHE A 99 1.18 -2.63 9.26
CA PHE A 99 1.83 -1.60 10.06
C PHE A 99 3.31 -1.57 9.68
N GLY A 100 3.86 -0.38 9.54
CA GLY A 100 5.26 -0.23 9.14
C GLY A 100 5.77 1.19 9.30
N ARG A 101 6.97 1.40 8.77
CA ARG A 101 7.63 2.70 8.74
C ARG A 101 7.80 3.17 7.32
N CYS A 102 7.45 4.42 7.08
CA CYS A 102 7.51 5.04 5.77
C CYS A 102 8.75 5.93 5.66
N HIS A 103 9.58 5.67 4.67
CA HIS A 103 10.81 6.40 4.40
C HIS A 103 10.74 7.09 3.04
N PHE A 104 11.43 8.22 2.93
CA PHE A 104 11.63 8.92 1.66
C PHE A 104 12.78 8.25 0.91
N VAL A 105 12.56 7.90 -0.36
CA VAL A 105 13.62 7.36 -1.21
C VAL A 105 14.41 8.54 -1.79
N GLU A 106 15.62 8.75 -1.28
CA GLU A 106 16.48 9.87 -1.65
C GLU A 106 17.37 9.59 -2.85
N SER A 107 17.72 8.31 -3.09
CA SER A 107 18.53 7.92 -4.25
C SER A 107 17.74 8.10 -5.55
N SER A 108 18.19 9.01 -6.41
CA SER A 108 17.56 9.27 -7.71
C SER A 108 17.56 8.04 -8.62
N VAL A 109 18.63 7.24 -8.59
CA VAL A 109 18.71 5.98 -9.36
C VAL A 109 17.67 4.97 -8.89
N LYS A 110 17.55 4.78 -7.57
CA LYS A 110 16.55 3.90 -6.98
C LYS A 110 15.14 4.42 -7.25
N ALA A 111 14.90 5.72 -7.07
CA ALA A 111 13.60 6.34 -7.32
C ALA A 111 13.16 6.17 -8.77
N THR A 112 14.03 6.39 -9.75
CA THR A 112 13.72 6.20 -11.16
C THR A 112 13.35 4.75 -11.48
N ALA A 113 14.10 3.79 -10.97
CA ALA A 113 13.82 2.37 -11.16
C ALA A 113 12.46 1.97 -10.56
N LEU A 114 12.15 2.47 -9.36
CA LEU A 114 10.86 2.23 -8.70
C LEU A 114 9.70 2.90 -9.43
N LEU A 115 9.87 4.13 -9.95
CA LEU A 115 8.86 4.80 -10.77
C LEU A 115 8.54 4.00 -12.03
N LYS A 116 9.56 3.42 -12.68
CA LYS A 116 9.35 2.53 -13.83
C LYS A 116 8.60 1.27 -13.43
N GLN A 117 9.01 0.58 -12.39
CA GLN A 117 8.32 -0.61 -11.87
C GLN A 117 6.87 -0.29 -11.49
N PHE A 118 6.65 0.84 -10.85
CA PHE A 118 5.32 1.33 -10.50
C PHE A 118 4.47 1.57 -11.75
N ALA A 119 4.99 2.31 -12.73
CA ALA A 119 4.25 2.63 -13.94
C ALA A 119 3.89 1.36 -14.74
N MET A 120 4.82 0.41 -14.86
CA MET A 120 4.58 -0.86 -15.57
C MET A 120 3.53 -1.77 -14.92
N LYS A 121 3.16 -1.53 -13.66
CA LYS A 121 2.00 -2.21 -13.04
C LYS A 121 0.67 -1.73 -13.61
N TYR A 122 0.60 -0.46 -14.05
CA TYR A 122 -0.64 0.21 -14.46
C TYR A 122 -0.72 0.48 -15.97
N TYR A 123 0.42 0.57 -16.64
CA TYR A 123 0.56 0.88 -18.06
C TYR A 123 1.31 -0.23 -18.78
N THR A 124 0.99 -0.44 -20.05
CA THR A 124 1.57 -1.52 -20.87
C THR A 124 2.61 -1.03 -21.87
N ASP A 125 2.66 0.26 -22.17
CA ASP A 125 3.60 0.86 -23.12
C ASP A 125 4.85 1.35 -22.40
N GLU A 126 5.93 0.57 -22.52
CA GLU A 126 7.20 0.86 -21.84
C GLU A 126 7.86 2.14 -22.37
N GLN A 127 7.75 2.43 -23.69
CA GLN A 127 8.32 3.63 -24.26
C GLN A 127 7.64 4.89 -23.72
N MET A 128 6.32 4.90 -23.66
CA MET A 128 5.57 6.01 -23.05
C MET A 128 5.93 6.20 -21.57
N VAL A 129 6.13 5.11 -20.84
CA VAL A 129 6.56 5.18 -19.44
C VAL A 129 7.95 5.82 -19.31
N ASP A 130 8.91 5.41 -20.12
CA ASP A 130 10.27 5.97 -20.08
C ASP A 130 10.28 7.48 -20.46
N GLU A 131 9.49 7.87 -21.46
CA GLU A 131 9.32 9.28 -21.87
C GLU A 131 8.70 10.13 -20.75
N GLU A 132 7.67 9.61 -20.08
CA GLU A 132 7.01 10.32 -18.97
C GLU A 132 7.92 10.44 -17.74
N ILE A 133 8.68 9.40 -17.40
CA ILE A 133 9.66 9.46 -16.31
C ILE A 133 10.76 10.47 -16.61
N ALA A 134 11.27 10.51 -17.86
CA ALA A 134 12.26 11.49 -18.27
C ALA A 134 11.72 12.92 -18.17
N ARG A 135 10.45 13.13 -18.50
CA ARG A 135 9.79 14.44 -18.49
C ARG A 135 9.45 14.93 -17.08
N ALA A 136 8.93 14.07 -16.23
CA ALA A 136 8.26 14.45 -14.98
C ALA A 136 8.75 13.70 -13.72
N GLY A 137 9.65 12.73 -13.85
CA GLY A 137 10.08 11.88 -12.73
C GLY A 137 10.69 12.67 -11.57
N ASN A 138 11.37 13.79 -11.84
CA ASN A 138 11.96 14.66 -10.83
C ASN A 138 10.93 15.43 -9.98
N ALA A 139 9.68 15.51 -10.42
CA ALA A 139 8.59 16.14 -9.67
C ALA A 139 7.88 15.17 -8.72
N ALA A 140 8.27 13.90 -8.71
CA ALA A 140 7.68 12.87 -7.87
C ALA A 140 8.62 12.48 -6.73
N GLN A 141 8.08 12.45 -5.51
CA GLN A 141 8.70 11.82 -4.36
C GLN A 141 8.29 10.34 -4.32
N VAL A 142 9.26 9.45 -4.25
CA VAL A 142 9.03 8.03 -4.02
C VAL A 142 9.16 7.74 -2.52
N PHE A 143 8.25 6.92 -2.03
CA PHE A 143 8.18 6.50 -0.64
C PHE A 143 8.29 4.98 -0.55
N GLU A 144 8.91 4.50 0.52
CA GLU A 144 9.08 3.09 0.85
C GLU A 144 8.46 2.82 2.21
N ILE A 145 7.57 1.83 2.30
CA ILE A 145 7.07 1.32 3.59
C ILE A 145 7.82 0.02 3.90
N GLU A 146 8.59 0.03 4.95
CA GLU A 146 9.16 -1.16 5.57
C GLU A 146 8.11 -1.81 6.47
N ILE A 147 7.75 -3.08 6.18
CA ILE A 147 6.68 -3.78 6.87
C ILE A 147 7.18 -4.32 8.20
N GLU A 148 6.61 -3.85 9.32
CA GLU A 148 6.86 -4.38 10.67
C GLU A 148 5.85 -5.47 11.05
N HIS A 149 4.61 -5.37 10.56
CA HIS A 149 3.56 -6.34 10.83
C HIS A 149 2.54 -6.38 9.70
N LEU A 150 2.12 -7.59 9.34
CA LEU A 150 1.10 -7.84 8.34
C LEU A 150 0.09 -8.82 8.89
N SER A 151 -1.19 -8.53 8.70
CA SER A 151 -2.28 -9.43 9.03
C SER A 151 -3.37 -9.38 7.97
N GLY A 152 -3.90 -10.55 7.64
CA GLY A 152 -4.98 -10.69 6.67
C GLY A 152 -6.23 -11.31 7.29
N LYS A 153 -7.39 -10.85 6.83
CA LYS A 153 -8.68 -11.29 7.33
C LYS A 153 -9.69 -11.44 6.22
N GLU A 154 -10.48 -12.50 6.27
CA GLU A 154 -11.70 -12.64 5.51
C GLU A 154 -12.89 -12.10 6.31
N ILE A 155 -13.61 -11.17 5.73
CA ILE A 155 -14.79 -10.56 6.31
C ILE A 155 -16.00 -11.33 5.80
N GLN A 156 -16.83 -11.77 6.73
CA GLN A 156 -18.15 -12.36 6.47
C GLN A 156 -19.14 -11.52 7.28
N GLU A 157 -20.09 -10.92 6.60
CA GLU A 157 -21.23 -10.28 7.28
C GLU A 157 -22.24 -11.34 7.66
N ARG A 158 -22.18 -11.76 8.91
CA ARG A 158 -23.22 -12.51 9.63
C ARG A 158 -23.29 -12.01 11.05
#